data_357a1d0e964d586a7f48bdf0022110b1
#
_entry.id   357a1d0e964d586a7f48bdf0022110b1
#
_cell.length_a   1.000
_cell.length_b   1.000
_cell.length_c   1.000
_cell.angle_alpha   90.00
_cell.angle_beta   90.00
_cell.angle_gamma   90.00
#
_symmetry.space_group_name_H-M   'P 1'
#
loop_
_entity.id
_entity.type
_entity.pdbx_description
1 polymer ?
#
loop_
_entity_poly.entity_id
_entity_poly.type
_entity_poly.pdbx_seq_one_letter_code
_entity_poly.pdbx_strand_id
1 'polypeptide(L)'
;MLPEIQDCPEGAQMIDPKLFKFDTLGLHAGQQPDPVTGARATPIYQTTSYVFKDTDHAAALFNLERAGHIYSRISNPTVAVLEERIAALEGGVGAVATASGQAALHLAIVTLMGQGGHIVSSSSIYGGSHNMFYHTLPRFGITTTFVDPRDPEAFAKAITPDTRLVFGEILGNPGLEIMDLPRISEIAH
;
A
#
# COMPACT_ATOMS: atom_id res chain seq x y z
N MET A 1 16.66 -15.32 35.81
CA MET A 1 15.32 -14.77 36.01
C MET A 1 15.16 -13.70 34.95
N LEU A 2 14.45 -13.99 33.87
CA LEU A 2 14.20 -13.01 32.83
C LEU A 2 13.10 -12.05 33.37
N PRO A 3 13.22 -10.74 33.13
CA PRO A 3 12.18 -9.83 33.53
C PRO A 3 10.87 -10.19 32.82
N GLU A 4 9.76 -10.15 33.56
CA GLU A 4 8.43 -10.31 32.97
C GLU A 4 8.27 -9.30 31.85
N ILE A 5 7.86 -9.78 30.68
CA ILE A 5 7.47 -8.92 29.55
C ILE A 5 6.25 -8.14 30.04
N GLN A 6 6.48 -6.90 30.46
CA GLN A 6 5.38 -6.00 30.80
C GLN A 6 4.49 -5.84 29.58
N ASP A 7 3.21 -6.11 29.76
CA ASP A 7 2.22 -5.80 28.73
C ASP A 7 2.39 -4.33 28.33
N CYS A 8 2.30 -4.06 27.04
CA CYS A 8 2.20 -2.69 26.54
C CYS A 8 1.10 -2.00 27.37
N PRO A 9 1.34 -0.82 27.98
CA PRO A 9 0.37 -0.21 28.84
C PRO A 9 -0.97 -0.13 28.09
N GLU A 10 -1.99 -0.77 28.64
CA GLU A 10 -3.38 -0.56 28.24
C GLU A 10 -3.65 0.94 28.36
N GLY A 11 -3.69 1.65 27.24
CA GLY A 11 -3.93 3.09 27.24
C GLY A 11 -2.92 3.95 26.48
N ALA A 12 -1.97 3.40 25.73
CA ALA A 12 -1.33 4.19 24.69
C ALA A 12 -2.42 4.56 23.67
N GLN A 13 -3.10 5.70 23.92
CA GLN A 13 -4.07 6.24 22.98
C GLN A 13 -3.34 6.41 21.64
N MET A 14 -3.71 5.60 20.68
CA MET A 14 -3.33 5.88 19.31
C MET A 14 -3.87 7.27 19.01
N ILE A 15 -2.96 8.18 18.75
CA ILE A 15 -3.29 9.56 18.45
C ILE A 15 -4.11 9.53 17.18
N ASP A 16 -5.36 10.00 17.23
CA ASP A 16 -6.23 10.04 16.05
C ASP A 16 -5.52 10.82 14.93
N PRO A 17 -5.14 10.19 13.81
CA PRO A 17 -4.46 10.87 12.71
C PRO A 17 -5.20 12.10 12.21
N LYS A 18 -6.53 12.15 12.36
CA LYS A 18 -7.37 13.27 11.95
C LYS A 18 -7.12 14.56 12.73
N LEU A 19 -6.45 14.48 13.90
CA LEU A 19 -6.10 15.64 14.70
C LEU A 19 -4.81 16.33 14.25
N PHE A 20 -4.05 15.74 13.35
CA PHE A 20 -2.75 16.26 12.91
C PHE A 20 -2.75 16.76 11.48
N LYS A 21 -1.91 17.77 11.24
CA LYS A 21 -1.60 18.24 9.89
C LYS A 21 -0.65 17.27 9.20
N PHE A 22 -0.63 17.31 7.88
CA PHE A 22 0.17 16.43 7.02
C PHE A 22 1.64 16.34 7.46
N ASP A 23 2.30 17.46 7.73
CA ASP A 23 3.70 17.49 8.17
C ASP A 23 3.92 16.75 9.50
N THR A 24 2.97 16.88 10.43
CA THR A 24 3.02 16.17 11.71
C THR A 24 2.82 14.67 11.53
N LEU A 25 1.90 14.26 10.64
CA LEU A 25 1.69 12.85 10.30
C LEU A 25 2.95 12.27 9.65
N GLY A 26 3.60 13.00 8.74
CA GLY A 26 4.84 12.59 8.09
C GLY A 26 5.98 12.27 9.06
N LEU A 27 5.98 12.92 10.24
CA LEU A 27 7.00 12.71 11.27
C LEU A 27 6.60 11.65 12.32
N HIS A 28 5.32 11.57 12.68
CA HIS A 28 4.91 10.88 13.90
C HIS A 28 3.91 9.74 13.70
N ALA A 29 3.17 9.69 12.59
CA ALA A 29 2.20 8.62 12.37
C ALA A 29 2.87 7.23 12.35
N GLY A 30 2.20 6.24 12.93
CA GLY A 30 2.67 4.86 13.02
C GLY A 30 3.85 4.63 13.98
N GLN A 31 4.36 5.67 14.63
CA GLN A 31 5.54 5.55 15.50
C GLN A 31 5.18 5.72 16.97
N GLN A 32 5.56 4.73 17.78
CA GLN A 32 5.53 4.78 19.23
C GLN A 32 6.96 4.63 19.77
N PRO A 33 7.32 5.25 20.91
CA PRO A 33 8.57 4.91 21.58
C PRO A 33 8.63 3.42 21.90
N ASP A 34 9.81 2.81 21.74
CA ASP A 34 9.98 1.40 22.07
C ASP A 34 9.64 1.16 23.56
N PRO A 35 8.70 0.25 23.88
CA PRO A 35 8.21 0.08 25.25
C PRO A 35 9.26 -0.51 26.21
N VAL A 36 10.31 -1.17 25.68
CA VAL A 36 11.35 -1.80 26.50
C VAL A 36 12.49 -0.85 26.79
N THR A 37 12.96 -0.14 25.77
CA THR A 37 14.14 0.73 25.86
C THR A 37 13.82 2.22 25.94
N GLY A 38 12.59 2.61 25.61
CA GLY A 38 12.20 4.02 25.43
C GLY A 38 12.80 4.66 24.18
N ALA A 39 13.39 3.90 23.26
CA ALA A 39 14.00 4.42 22.04
C ALA A 39 12.96 5.21 21.23
N ARG A 40 13.31 6.45 20.89
CA ARG A 40 12.41 7.34 20.13
C ARG A 40 12.35 6.95 18.66
N ALA A 41 13.46 6.55 18.06
CA ALA A 41 13.49 6.02 16.70
C ALA A 41 12.98 4.58 16.70
N THR A 42 12.29 4.18 15.61
CA THR A 42 11.84 2.80 15.45
C THR A 42 13.04 1.85 15.39
N PRO A 43 13.12 0.84 16.27
CA PRO A 43 14.16 -0.18 16.19
C PRO A 43 14.11 -0.94 14.86
N ILE A 44 15.27 -1.41 14.40
CA ILE A 44 15.34 -2.30 13.22
C ILE A 44 15.21 -3.74 13.68
N TYR A 45 14.05 -4.34 13.46
CA TYR A 45 13.75 -5.73 13.82
C TYR A 45 14.23 -6.68 12.71
N GLN A 46 15.50 -7.07 12.78
CA GLN A 46 16.14 -7.96 11.81
C GLN A 46 15.98 -9.43 12.23
N THR A 47 14.73 -9.90 12.25
CA THR A 47 14.37 -11.27 12.63
C THR A 47 13.38 -11.88 11.65
N THR A 48 13.30 -13.22 11.61
CA THR A 48 12.33 -13.94 10.79
C THR A 48 11.03 -14.22 11.54
N SER A 49 11.10 -14.55 12.83
CA SER A 49 9.95 -15.03 13.63
C SER A 49 9.92 -14.37 14.99
N TYR A 50 8.75 -14.47 15.64
CA TYR A 50 8.48 -13.88 16.95
C TYR A 50 8.01 -14.97 17.90
N VAL A 51 8.34 -14.84 19.19
CA VAL A 51 7.97 -15.80 20.23
C VAL A 51 6.55 -15.52 20.70
N PHE A 52 5.74 -16.56 20.84
CA PHE A 52 4.41 -16.49 21.43
C PHE A 52 4.47 -16.63 22.94
N LYS A 53 3.51 -16.02 23.66
CA LYS A 53 3.39 -16.17 25.12
C LYS A 53 3.03 -17.62 25.48
N ASP A 54 2.05 -18.18 24.76
CA ASP A 54 1.51 -19.54 24.92
C ASP A 54 0.80 -19.97 23.62
N THR A 55 0.18 -21.15 23.66
CA THR A 55 -0.55 -21.74 22.52
C THR A 55 -1.80 -20.93 22.15
N ASP A 56 -2.52 -20.41 23.14
CA ASP A 56 -3.75 -19.66 22.92
C ASP A 56 -3.44 -18.29 22.28
N HIS A 57 -2.35 -17.64 22.71
CA HIS A 57 -1.84 -16.44 22.06
C HIS A 57 -1.47 -16.72 20.60
N ALA A 58 -0.78 -17.82 20.31
CA ALA A 58 -0.45 -18.20 18.95
C ALA A 58 -1.72 -18.40 18.11
N ALA A 59 -2.70 -19.15 18.61
CA ALA A 59 -3.97 -19.40 17.93
C ALA A 59 -4.70 -18.09 17.61
N ALA A 60 -4.82 -17.18 18.57
CA ALA A 60 -5.49 -15.89 18.39
C ALA A 60 -4.82 -15.01 17.31
N LEU A 61 -3.47 -15.02 17.21
CA LEU A 61 -2.75 -14.32 16.17
C LEU A 61 -2.98 -14.93 14.77
N PHE A 62 -2.94 -16.28 14.67
CA PHE A 62 -3.17 -16.96 13.38
C PHE A 62 -4.62 -16.84 12.91
N ASN A 63 -5.59 -16.77 13.85
CA ASN A 63 -7.00 -16.55 13.55
C ASN A 63 -7.35 -15.07 13.29
N LEU A 64 -6.37 -14.15 13.36
CA LEU A 64 -6.57 -12.69 13.23
C LEU A 64 -7.53 -12.10 14.28
N GLU A 65 -7.68 -12.75 15.41
CA GLU A 65 -8.49 -12.30 16.56
C GLU A 65 -7.72 -11.26 17.39
N ARG A 66 -6.40 -11.25 17.26
CA ARG A 66 -5.50 -10.34 17.97
C ARG A 66 -4.44 -9.78 17.00
N ALA A 67 -4.11 -8.50 17.15
CA ALA A 67 -2.99 -7.90 16.43
C ALA A 67 -1.65 -8.35 17.03
N GLY A 68 -0.64 -8.52 16.18
CA GLY A 68 0.72 -8.87 16.59
C GLY A 68 1.55 -9.40 15.42
N HIS A 69 2.82 -9.69 15.72
CA HIS A 69 3.77 -10.16 14.72
C HIS A 69 4.01 -11.66 14.90
N ILE A 70 3.99 -12.40 13.80
CA ILE A 70 4.19 -13.84 13.73
C ILE A 70 5.49 -14.15 13.00
N TYR A 71 5.64 -13.57 11.82
CA TYR A 71 6.74 -13.81 10.91
C TYR A 71 6.97 -12.59 10.02
N SER A 72 8.23 -12.17 9.83
CA SER A 72 8.57 -10.90 9.17
C SER A 72 8.12 -10.79 7.72
N ARG A 73 7.88 -11.89 7.01
CA ARG A 73 7.28 -11.86 5.67
C ARG A 73 5.80 -11.42 5.72
N ILE A 74 5.11 -11.67 6.84
CA ILE A 74 3.70 -11.30 7.02
C ILE A 74 3.60 -9.89 7.61
N SER A 75 4.35 -9.65 8.69
CA SER A 75 4.40 -8.36 9.38
C SER A 75 5.71 -8.22 10.17
N ASN A 76 6.23 -6.99 10.22
CA ASN A 76 7.45 -6.65 10.96
C ASN A 76 7.28 -5.28 11.59
N PRO A 77 7.63 -5.05 12.87
CA PRO A 77 7.41 -3.77 13.54
C PRO A 77 8.07 -2.58 12.82
N THR A 78 9.24 -2.77 12.23
CA THR A 78 9.93 -1.70 11.47
C THR A 78 9.14 -1.34 10.20
N VAL A 79 8.63 -2.34 9.48
CA VAL A 79 7.85 -2.15 8.26
C VAL A 79 6.47 -1.60 8.59
N ALA A 80 5.84 -2.05 9.68
CA ALA A 80 4.52 -1.59 10.12
C ALA A 80 4.48 -0.07 10.33
N VAL A 81 5.54 0.55 10.85
CA VAL A 81 5.63 2.01 11.00
C VAL A 81 5.55 2.73 9.64
N LEU A 82 6.19 2.19 8.60
CA LEU A 82 6.07 2.73 7.24
C LEU A 82 4.64 2.58 6.71
N GLU A 83 4.07 1.39 6.85
CA GLU A 83 2.71 1.08 6.38
C GLU A 83 1.66 1.98 7.04
N GLU A 84 1.69 2.09 8.37
CA GLU A 84 0.78 2.95 9.12
C GLU A 84 0.96 4.44 8.78
N ARG A 85 2.20 4.89 8.57
CA ARG A 85 2.49 6.29 8.21
C ARG A 85 1.97 6.64 6.83
N ILE A 86 2.19 5.79 5.84
CA ILE A 86 1.67 5.99 4.49
C ILE A 86 0.14 5.94 4.49
N ALA A 87 -0.45 4.98 5.20
CA ALA A 87 -1.91 4.93 5.35
C ALA A 87 -2.47 6.23 5.95
N ALA A 88 -1.84 6.77 6.98
CA ALA A 88 -2.26 8.03 7.61
C ALA A 88 -2.12 9.24 6.67
N LEU A 89 -1.04 9.30 5.88
CA LEU A 89 -0.78 10.39 4.92
C LEU A 89 -1.75 10.37 3.74
N GLU A 90 -2.11 9.17 3.26
CA GLU A 90 -3.02 8.96 2.12
C GLU A 90 -4.50 8.88 2.56
N GLY A 91 -4.80 8.94 3.86
CA GLY A 91 -6.16 8.78 4.39
C GLY A 91 -6.72 7.38 4.20
N GLY A 92 -5.87 6.37 4.02
CA GLY A 92 -6.23 4.98 3.86
C GLY A 92 -6.50 4.27 5.18
N VAL A 93 -7.20 3.15 5.13
CA VAL A 93 -7.46 2.29 6.30
C VAL A 93 -6.26 1.40 6.63
N GLY A 94 -5.30 1.28 5.73
CA GLY A 94 -4.09 0.50 5.88
C GLY A 94 -3.21 0.61 4.62
N ALA A 95 -1.99 0.13 4.73
CA ALA A 95 -1.05 0.01 3.62
C ALA A 95 -0.28 -1.31 3.71
N VAL A 96 0.26 -1.77 2.60
CA VAL A 96 1.12 -2.95 2.52
C VAL A 96 2.40 -2.58 1.78
N ALA A 97 3.53 -2.71 2.43
CA ALA A 97 4.83 -2.49 1.80
C ALA A 97 5.28 -3.74 1.02
N THR A 98 5.86 -3.51 -0.14
CA THR A 98 6.40 -4.56 -1.01
C THR A 98 7.86 -4.31 -1.33
N ALA A 99 8.57 -5.30 -1.87
CA ALA A 99 9.99 -5.21 -2.17
C ALA A 99 10.33 -4.23 -3.32
N SER A 100 9.33 -3.80 -4.10
CA SER A 100 9.52 -2.84 -5.20
C SER A 100 8.19 -2.20 -5.62
N GLY A 101 8.24 -1.04 -6.28
CA GLY A 101 7.07 -0.41 -6.88
C GLY A 101 6.38 -1.29 -7.93
N GLN A 102 7.14 -2.09 -8.70
CA GLN A 102 6.56 -3.05 -9.64
C GLN A 102 5.81 -4.17 -8.94
N ALA A 103 6.28 -4.63 -7.79
CA ALA A 103 5.56 -5.61 -6.97
C ALA A 103 4.29 -5.00 -6.39
N ALA A 104 4.34 -3.75 -5.92
CA ALA A 104 3.16 -3.02 -5.44
C ALA A 104 2.10 -2.86 -6.54
N LEU A 105 2.51 -2.41 -7.72
CA LEU A 105 1.62 -2.23 -8.86
C LEU A 105 0.99 -3.56 -9.30
N HIS A 106 1.80 -4.61 -9.43
CA HIS A 106 1.31 -5.94 -9.80
C HIS A 106 0.29 -6.45 -8.77
N LEU A 107 0.61 -6.37 -7.48
CA LEU A 107 -0.27 -6.81 -6.41
C LEU A 107 -1.60 -6.04 -6.42
N ALA A 108 -1.56 -4.71 -6.55
CA ALA A 108 -2.76 -3.87 -6.63
C ALA A 108 -3.65 -4.29 -7.81
N ILE A 109 -3.05 -4.43 -9.01
CA ILE A 109 -3.80 -4.78 -10.23
C ILE A 109 -4.44 -6.17 -10.11
N VAL A 110 -3.68 -7.19 -9.72
CA VAL A 110 -4.24 -8.55 -9.64
C VAL A 110 -5.30 -8.68 -8.54
N THR A 111 -5.18 -7.90 -7.47
CA THR A 111 -6.18 -7.86 -6.40
C THR A 111 -7.49 -7.22 -6.87
N LEU A 112 -7.41 -6.12 -7.61
CA LEU A 112 -8.58 -5.40 -8.13
C LEU A 112 -9.23 -6.11 -9.31
N MET A 113 -8.41 -6.67 -10.21
CA MET A 113 -8.90 -7.25 -11.47
C MET A 113 -9.31 -8.72 -11.32
N GLY A 114 -8.64 -9.48 -10.46
CA GLY A 114 -8.78 -10.94 -10.41
C GLY A 114 -8.27 -11.56 -11.71
N GLN A 115 -9.17 -12.26 -12.42
CA GLN A 115 -8.89 -12.85 -13.74
C GLN A 115 -9.66 -12.10 -14.82
N GLY A 116 -8.96 -11.62 -15.83
CA GLY A 116 -9.55 -10.93 -16.98
C GLY A 116 -9.91 -9.47 -16.69
N GLY A 117 -10.59 -8.85 -17.63
CA GLY A 117 -11.00 -7.44 -17.57
C GLY A 117 -10.13 -6.50 -18.40
N HIS A 118 -10.46 -5.22 -18.34
CA HIS A 118 -9.84 -4.19 -19.17
C HIS A 118 -9.33 -3.03 -18.32
N ILE A 119 -8.17 -2.49 -18.71
CA ILE A 119 -7.53 -1.31 -18.12
C ILE A 119 -7.47 -0.20 -19.19
N VAL A 120 -7.87 1.02 -18.84
CA VAL A 120 -7.52 2.22 -19.60
C VAL A 120 -6.31 2.86 -18.96
N SER A 121 -5.20 2.97 -19.69
CA SER A 121 -3.94 3.49 -19.16
C SER A 121 -3.45 4.69 -19.94
N SER A 122 -2.84 5.66 -19.25
CA SER A 122 -1.99 6.63 -19.90
C SER A 122 -0.89 5.91 -20.71
N SER A 123 -0.58 6.44 -21.90
CA SER A 123 0.56 5.95 -22.70
C SER A 123 1.90 6.48 -22.17
N SER A 124 1.90 7.52 -21.36
CA SER A 124 3.09 8.14 -20.77
C SER A 124 3.30 7.66 -19.34
N ILE A 125 3.75 6.43 -19.21
CA ILE A 125 4.02 5.75 -17.93
C ILE A 125 5.41 5.10 -17.96
N TYR A 126 5.94 4.80 -16.79
CA TYR A 126 7.21 4.11 -16.66
C TYR A 126 7.28 2.83 -17.55
N GLY A 127 8.39 2.65 -18.26
CA GLY A 127 8.55 1.56 -19.20
C GLY A 127 8.33 0.16 -18.61
N GLY A 128 8.68 -0.06 -17.33
CA GLY A 128 8.40 -1.32 -16.62
C GLY A 128 6.90 -1.56 -16.43
N SER A 129 6.14 -0.51 -16.12
CA SER A 129 4.67 -0.56 -16.01
C SER A 129 4.03 -0.81 -17.38
N HIS A 130 4.51 -0.10 -18.41
CA HIS A 130 4.07 -0.33 -19.78
C HIS A 130 4.31 -1.79 -20.23
N ASN A 131 5.50 -2.32 -19.98
CA ASN A 131 5.81 -3.72 -20.30
C ASN A 131 4.93 -4.71 -19.53
N MET A 132 4.64 -4.43 -18.26
CA MET A 132 3.71 -5.27 -17.47
C MET A 132 2.33 -5.28 -18.13
N PHE A 133 1.78 -4.12 -18.49
CA PHE A 133 0.44 -3.98 -19.07
C PHE A 133 0.37 -4.58 -20.48
N TYR A 134 1.42 -4.43 -21.27
CA TYR A 134 1.42 -4.89 -22.65
C TYR A 134 1.77 -6.37 -22.81
N HIS A 135 2.67 -6.93 -21.99
CA HIS A 135 3.19 -8.29 -22.15
C HIS A 135 2.80 -9.25 -21.04
N THR A 136 2.72 -8.78 -19.80
CA THR A 136 2.52 -9.68 -18.65
C THR A 136 1.04 -9.89 -18.35
N LEU A 137 0.28 -8.81 -18.19
CA LEU A 137 -1.13 -8.88 -17.83
C LEU A 137 -2.02 -9.60 -18.86
N PRO A 138 -1.76 -9.53 -20.19
CA PRO A 138 -2.54 -10.31 -21.15
C PRO A 138 -2.49 -11.83 -20.93
N ARG A 139 -1.43 -12.34 -20.29
CA ARG A 139 -1.34 -13.77 -19.90
C ARG A 139 -2.34 -14.18 -18.83
N PHE A 140 -2.89 -13.20 -18.11
CA PHE A 140 -3.96 -13.36 -17.12
C PHE A 140 -5.33 -12.93 -17.66
N GLY A 141 -5.44 -12.70 -18.97
CA GLY A 141 -6.67 -12.25 -19.62
C GLY A 141 -7.00 -10.77 -19.39
N ILE A 142 -6.08 -10.00 -18.84
CA ILE A 142 -6.25 -8.56 -18.58
C ILE A 142 -5.72 -7.79 -19.80
N THR A 143 -6.59 -7.03 -20.47
CA THR A 143 -6.24 -6.22 -21.63
C THR A 143 -6.06 -4.76 -21.24
N THR A 144 -5.28 -4.00 -22.03
CA THR A 144 -5.03 -2.59 -21.77
C THR A 144 -5.17 -1.77 -23.05
N THR A 145 -5.93 -0.66 -22.98
CA THR A 145 -5.95 0.40 -23.98
C THR A 145 -5.13 1.57 -23.47
N PHE A 146 -4.10 1.95 -24.23
CA PHE A 146 -3.26 3.11 -23.94
C PHE A 146 -3.80 4.35 -24.65
N VAL A 147 -3.88 5.47 -23.90
CA VAL A 147 -4.41 6.76 -24.40
C VAL A 147 -3.46 7.91 -24.07
N ASP A 148 -3.56 9.02 -24.79
CA ASP A 148 -2.78 10.23 -24.52
C ASP A 148 -3.20 10.84 -23.16
N PRO A 149 -2.29 11.03 -22.20
CA PRO A 149 -2.61 11.62 -20.89
C PRO A 149 -3.09 13.07 -20.96
N ARG A 150 -2.82 13.76 -22.06
CA ARG A 150 -3.23 15.17 -22.28
C ARG A 150 -4.67 15.30 -22.79
N ASP A 151 -5.29 14.19 -23.19
CA ASP A 151 -6.69 14.17 -23.66
C ASP A 151 -7.57 13.35 -22.69
N PRO A 152 -8.19 13.98 -21.68
CA PRO A 152 -9.09 13.28 -20.75
C PRO A 152 -10.25 12.58 -21.47
N GLU A 153 -10.75 13.13 -22.57
CA GLU A 153 -11.85 12.54 -23.33
C GLU A 153 -11.43 11.24 -24.05
N ALA A 154 -10.13 11.05 -24.30
CA ALA A 154 -9.64 9.76 -24.81
C ALA A 154 -9.81 8.66 -23.78
N PHE A 155 -9.68 8.94 -22.47
CA PHE A 155 -9.97 7.99 -21.41
C PHE A 155 -11.45 7.61 -21.42
N ALA A 156 -12.35 8.60 -21.48
CA ALA A 156 -13.80 8.33 -21.53
C ALA A 156 -14.18 7.44 -22.72
N LYS A 157 -13.63 7.70 -23.90
CA LYS A 157 -13.89 6.92 -25.13
C LYS A 157 -13.32 5.50 -25.08
N ALA A 158 -12.26 5.29 -24.32
CA ALA A 158 -11.60 3.97 -24.19
C ALA A 158 -12.26 3.07 -23.14
N ILE A 159 -13.13 3.60 -22.28
CA ILE A 159 -13.87 2.82 -21.29
C ILE A 159 -14.86 1.89 -22.00
N THR A 160 -14.84 0.63 -21.60
CA THR A 160 -15.74 -0.43 -22.06
C THR A 160 -16.48 -1.03 -20.87
N PRO A 161 -17.53 -1.86 -21.09
CA PRO A 161 -18.19 -2.59 -19.99
C PRO A 161 -17.24 -3.49 -19.17
N ASP A 162 -16.12 -3.92 -19.75
CA ASP A 162 -15.12 -4.75 -19.08
C ASP A 162 -14.04 -3.92 -18.35
N THR A 163 -14.06 -2.57 -18.47
CA THR A 163 -13.09 -1.70 -17.81
C THR A 163 -13.32 -1.71 -16.30
N ARG A 164 -12.27 -2.03 -15.55
CA ARG A 164 -12.29 -2.06 -14.08
C ARG A 164 -11.24 -1.14 -13.46
N LEU A 165 -10.31 -0.64 -14.26
CA LEU A 165 -9.21 0.20 -13.78
C LEU A 165 -8.87 1.27 -14.80
N VAL A 166 -8.70 2.51 -14.32
CA VAL A 166 -8.04 3.59 -15.04
C VAL A 166 -6.71 3.85 -14.35
N PHE A 167 -5.62 3.87 -15.13
CA PHE A 167 -4.26 4.01 -14.60
C PHE A 167 -3.49 5.13 -15.30
N GLY A 168 -2.68 5.85 -14.52
CA GLY A 168 -1.76 6.85 -15.05
C GLY A 168 -0.76 7.32 -14.01
N GLU A 169 0.23 8.07 -14.47
CA GLU A 169 1.21 8.78 -13.65
C GLU A 169 0.89 10.26 -13.73
N ILE A 170 0.85 10.97 -12.60
CA ILE A 170 0.56 12.41 -12.56
C ILE A 170 1.54 13.19 -13.42
N LEU A 171 2.81 12.79 -13.38
CA LEU A 171 3.89 13.28 -14.22
C LEU A 171 4.39 12.12 -15.09
N GLY A 172 4.10 12.20 -16.37
CA GLY A 172 4.39 11.14 -17.34
C GLY A 172 5.88 10.84 -17.49
N ASN A 173 6.20 9.59 -17.79
CA ASN A 173 7.56 9.10 -18.01
C ASN A 173 7.69 8.52 -19.44
N PRO A 174 8.63 8.99 -20.29
CA PRO A 174 9.69 9.97 -20.02
C PRO A 174 9.34 11.42 -20.38
N GLY A 175 8.19 11.67 -20.99
CA GLY A 175 7.89 12.96 -21.66
C GLY A 175 7.47 14.08 -20.71
N LEU A 176 7.28 13.80 -19.41
CA LEU A 176 6.88 14.76 -18.38
C LEU A 176 5.50 15.42 -18.65
N GLU A 177 4.65 14.74 -19.39
CA GLU A 177 3.27 15.18 -19.58
C GLU A 177 2.52 15.17 -18.25
N ILE A 178 1.81 16.24 -17.97
CA ILE A 178 0.98 16.35 -16.77
C ILE A 178 -0.42 15.84 -17.10
N MET A 179 -0.89 14.88 -16.34
CA MET A 179 -2.23 14.33 -16.45
C MET A 179 -3.23 15.16 -15.64
N ASP A 180 -4.37 15.51 -16.23
CA ASP A 180 -5.49 16.15 -15.50
C ASP A 180 -6.19 15.11 -14.61
N LEU A 181 -5.58 14.87 -13.44
CA LEU A 181 -6.05 13.86 -12.49
C LEU A 181 -7.49 14.10 -12.01
N PRO A 182 -7.91 15.35 -11.64
CA PRO A 182 -9.30 15.61 -11.27
C PRO A 182 -10.29 15.21 -12.37
N ARG A 183 -10.04 15.62 -13.61
CA ARG A 183 -10.94 15.31 -14.72
C ARG A 183 -10.99 13.81 -15.03
N ILE A 184 -9.85 13.15 -15.02
CA ILE A 184 -9.79 11.69 -15.26
C ILE A 184 -10.45 10.92 -14.12
N SER A 185 -10.32 11.38 -12.88
CA SER A 185 -11.03 10.80 -11.73
C SER A 185 -12.55 10.90 -11.88
N GLU A 186 -13.07 12.06 -12.33
CA GLU A 186 -14.51 12.21 -12.63
C GLU A 186 -14.98 11.24 -13.71
N ILE A 187 -14.16 10.99 -14.73
CA ILE A 187 -14.48 10.04 -15.81
C ILE A 187 -14.47 8.59 -15.31
N ALA A 188 -13.60 8.26 -14.35
CA ALA A 188 -13.44 6.91 -13.84
C ALA A 188 -14.51 6.50 -12.81
N HIS A 189 -15.13 7.46 -12.11
CA HIS A 189 -16.17 7.26 -11.08
C HIS A 189 -17.57 7.62 -11.59
#